data_e11fc82cc223f535f5c17240678a04a5
#
_entry.id   e11fc82cc223f535f5c17240678a04a5
#
_cell.length_a   1.000
_cell.length_b   1.000
_cell.length_c   1.000
_cell.angle_alpha   90.00
_cell.angle_beta   90.00
_cell.angle_gamma   90.00
#
_symmetry.space_group_name_H-M   'P 1'
#
loop_
_entity.id
_entity.type
_entity.pdbx_description
1 polymer ?
#
loop_
_entity_poly.entity_id
_entity_poly.type
_entity_poly.pdbx_seq_one_letter_code
_entity_poly.pdbx_strand_id
1 'polypeptide(L)'
;MFKKIAALTLSALAVLTISALGAGVSGRLVIKGSDTMLPLANQWAEDFQKKNPRATISVTGGGSGVGITALINGTCDIATSSRPIEPKEVAAARSRNFVPKEFPVAIDGIAVVVHPSNPIKSLTVDQVRDIYTGKITNWSQLGVKAGRIVAVGRDTSSGTYKFFQEDVLKGAKYRADMISLPSTNAIATTVSQDKGAIGYIGIAYAKSFAKKVKVLPISFGKGKPAIYPSDNAIRSRQYPISRSLFCYTRGNPTGLAKAFLDFVMSPEGQAGVRKVGYVPIK
;
A
#
# COMPACT_ATOMS: atom_id res chain seq x y z
N MET A 1 -84.60 7.99 -39.43
CA MET A 1 -84.15 8.56 -38.14
C MET A 1 -83.00 7.67 -37.62
N PHE A 2 -81.75 7.95 -38.02
CA PHE A 2 -80.58 7.11 -37.69
C PHE A 2 -79.68 7.88 -36.69
N LYS A 3 -79.54 7.36 -35.48
CA LYS A 3 -78.58 7.89 -34.48
C LYS A 3 -77.22 7.23 -34.74
N LYS A 4 -76.23 8.00 -35.08
CA LYS A 4 -74.84 7.60 -35.15
C LYS A 4 -74.23 7.63 -33.75
N ILE A 5 -73.77 6.50 -33.27
CA ILE A 5 -72.97 6.38 -32.03
C ILE A 5 -71.50 6.47 -32.46
N ALA A 6 -70.81 7.49 -32.00
CA ALA A 6 -69.35 7.63 -32.21
C ALA A 6 -68.64 6.96 -31.05
N ALA A 7 -67.92 5.88 -31.35
CA ALA A 7 -67.02 5.23 -30.41
C ALA A 7 -65.69 5.98 -30.31
N LEU A 8 -65.40 6.57 -29.16
CA LEU A 8 -64.09 7.14 -28.85
C LEU A 8 -63.15 6.03 -28.38
N THR A 9 -62.19 5.66 -29.24
CA THR A 9 -61.07 4.81 -28.86
C THR A 9 -60.00 5.63 -28.18
N LEU A 10 -59.87 5.46 -26.86
CA LEU A 10 -58.78 6.07 -26.07
C LEU A 10 -57.55 5.17 -26.16
N SER A 11 -56.58 5.55 -27.03
CA SER A 11 -55.29 4.88 -27.11
C SER A 11 -54.43 5.32 -25.94
N ALA A 12 -54.27 4.46 -24.94
CA ALA A 12 -53.33 4.63 -23.86
C ALA A 12 -51.90 4.38 -24.36
N LEU A 13 -51.17 5.47 -24.57
CA LEU A 13 -49.74 5.43 -24.89
C LEU A 13 -48.97 5.09 -23.59
N ALA A 14 -48.61 3.82 -23.39
CA ALA A 14 -47.73 3.41 -22.31
C ALA A 14 -46.30 3.89 -22.60
N VAL A 15 -45.93 4.99 -21.95
CA VAL A 15 -44.53 5.46 -21.96
C VAL A 15 -43.72 4.49 -21.09
N LEU A 16 -43.04 3.52 -21.71
CA LEU A 16 -41.98 2.75 -21.05
C LEU A 16 -40.82 3.72 -20.74
N THR A 17 -40.77 4.23 -19.52
CA THR A 17 -39.56 4.83 -18.98
C THR A 17 -38.53 3.71 -18.77
N ILE A 18 -37.71 3.47 -19.78
CA ILE A 18 -36.48 2.68 -19.63
C ILE A 18 -35.58 3.51 -18.72
N SER A 19 -35.63 3.22 -17.43
CA SER A 19 -34.59 3.67 -16.49
C SER A 19 -33.27 3.15 -17.05
N ALA A 20 -32.50 4.01 -17.67
CA ALA A 20 -31.10 3.73 -18.00
C ALA A 20 -30.37 3.53 -16.67
N LEU A 21 -30.42 2.31 -16.13
CA LEU A 21 -29.44 1.89 -15.15
C LEU A 21 -28.09 2.12 -15.85
N GLY A 22 -27.37 3.13 -15.39
CA GLY A 22 -26.08 3.50 -15.92
C GLY A 22 -25.26 2.24 -16.14
N ALA A 23 -24.91 1.99 -17.42
CA ALA A 23 -24.17 0.78 -17.79
C ALA A 23 -22.82 0.83 -17.06
N GLY A 24 -22.75 0.19 -15.89
CA GLY A 24 -21.54 0.11 -15.09
C GLY A 24 -20.38 -0.37 -15.97
N VAL A 25 -19.19 0.13 -15.70
CA VAL A 25 -17.99 -0.27 -16.44
C VAL A 25 -17.79 -1.77 -16.40
N SER A 26 -17.30 -2.33 -17.51
CA SER A 26 -17.08 -3.78 -17.68
C SER A 26 -15.68 -4.04 -18.20
N GLY A 27 -15.24 -5.29 -18.13
CA GLY A 27 -13.95 -5.73 -18.65
C GLY A 27 -13.04 -6.29 -17.56
N ARG A 28 -11.76 -6.54 -17.91
CA ARG A 28 -10.74 -7.06 -17.02
C ARG A 28 -9.70 -5.98 -16.71
N LEU A 29 -9.32 -5.88 -15.44
CA LEU A 29 -8.26 -5.00 -14.94
C LEU A 29 -7.24 -5.83 -14.17
N VAL A 30 -5.96 -5.69 -14.52
CA VAL A 30 -4.85 -6.39 -13.87
C VAL A 30 -4.03 -5.38 -13.07
N ILE A 31 -3.97 -5.59 -11.76
CA ILE A 31 -3.20 -4.78 -10.81
C ILE A 31 -2.07 -5.63 -10.25
N LYS A 32 -0.83 -5.15 -10.34
CA LYS A 32 0.34 -5.85 -9.78
C LYS A 32 1.23 -4.90 -8.99
N GLY A 33 1.94 -5.42 -7.99
CA GLY A 33 3.03 -4.66 -7.39
C GLY A 33 3.21 -4.82 -5.89
N SER A 34 3.15 -3.71 -5.18
CA SER A 34 3.52 -3.62 -3.77
C SER A 34 2.77 -4.61 -2.89
N ASP A 35 3.53 -5.51 -2.26
CA ASP A 35 2.98 -6.39 -1.23
C ASP A 35 2.46 -5.59 -0.01
N THR A 36 3.11 -4.48 0.32
CA THR A 36 2.59 -3.55 1.33
C THR A 36 1.16 -3.10 1.02
N MET A 37 0.87 -2.79 -0.25
CA MET A 37 -0.45 -2.30 -0.67
C MET A 37 -1.45 -3.42 -0.98
N LEU A 38 -1.04 -4.68 -0.93
CA LEU A 38 -1.89 -5.81 -1.35
C LEU A 38 -3.26 -5.84 -0.62
N PRO A 39 -3.34 -5.66 0.73
CA PRO A 39 -4.63 -5.61 1.41
C PRO A 39 -5.50 -4.45 0.94
N LEU A 40 -4.91 -3.29 0.67
CA LEU A 40 -5.62 -2.09 0.23
C LEU A 40 -6.13 -2.24 -1.21
N ALA A 41 -5.29 -2.76 -2.11
CA ALA A 41 -5.68 -2.99 -3.50
C ALA A 41 -6.80 -4.04 -3.60
N ASN A 42 -6.77 -5.09 -2.78
CA ASN A 42 -7.85 -6.08 -2.68
C ASN A 42 -9.15 -5.45 -2.14
N GLN A 43 -9.07 -4.60 -1.10
CA GLN A 43 -10.24 -3.91 -0.56
C GLN A 43 -10.88 -3.01 -1.64
N TRP A 44 -10.09 -2.24 -2.37
CA TRP A 44 -10.59 -1.42 -3.47
C TRP A 44 -11.19 -2.25 -4.61
N ALA A 45 -10.56 -3.36 -4.97
CA ALA A 45 -11.08 -4.27 -6.00
C ALA A 45 -12.44 -4.84 -5.59
N GLU A 46 -12.57 -5.31 -4.35
CA GLU A 46 -13.81 -5.82 -3.81
C GLU A 46 -14.93 -4.77 -3.80
N ASP A 47 -14.65 -3.59 -3.24
CA ASP A 47 -15.64 -2.52 -3.12
C ASP A 47 -16.07 -1.97 -4.49
N PHE A 48 -15.13 -1.87 -5.45
CA PHE A 48 -15.42 -1.46 -6.82
C PHE A 48 -16.27 -2.48 -7.57
N GLN A 49 -15.93 -3.79 -7.45
CA GLN A 49 -16.67 -4.86 -8.15
C GLN A 49 -18.11 -5.02 -7.61
N LYS A 50 -18.37 -4.75 -6.33
CA LYS A 50 -19.73 -4.72 -5.77
C LYS A 50 -20.64 -3.75 -6.53
N LYS A 51 -20.10 -2.62 -6.99
CA LYS A 51 -20.83 -1.60 -7.78
C LYS A 51 -20.77 -1.84 -9.28
N ASN A 52 -19.79 -2.58 -9.73
CA ASN A 52 -19.52 -2.85 -11.14
C ASN A 52 -19.38 -4.36 -11.36
N PRO A 53 -20.47 -5.14 -11.25
CA PRO A 53 -20.42 -6.62 -11.26
C PRO A 53 -19.92 -7.21 -12.59
N ARG A 54 -19.87 -6.40 -13.65
CA ARG A 54 -19.30 -6.80 -14.96
C ARG A 54 -17.81 -6.51 -15.08
N ALA A 55 -17.19 -5.88 -14.07
CA ALA A 55 -15.75 -5.67 -14.00
C ALA A 55 -15.09 -6.83 -13.25
N THR A 56 -14.03 -7.39 -13.82
CA THR A 56 -13.19 -8.40 -13.17
C THR A 56 -11.84 -7.80 -12.85
N ILE A 57 -11.48 -7.72 -11.58
CA ILE A 57 -10.21 -7.14 -11.12
C ILE A 57 -9.33 -8.23 -10.52
N SER A 58 -8.12 -8.38 -11.06
CA SER A 58 -7.11 -9.29 -10.53
C SER A 58 -6.02 -8.47 -9.83
N VAL A 59 -5.73 -8.79 -8.56
CA VAL A 59 -4.69 -8.12 -7.77
C VAL A 59 -3.60 -9.12 -7.39
N THR A 60 -2.33 -8.76 -7.63
CA THR A 60 -1.18 -9.59 -7.30
C THR A 60 -0.09 -8.76 -6.63
N GLY A 61 0.46 -9.25 -5.54
CA GLY A 61 1.61 -8.67 -4.84
C GLY A 61 2.96 -9.00 -5.50
N GLY A 62 4.00 -9.13 -4.69
CA GLY A 62 5.35 -9.53 -5.11
C GLY A 62 6.39 -8.41 -5.08
N GLY A 63 5.98 -7.17 -4.83
CA GLY A 63 6.88 -6.03 -4.69
C GLY A 63 6.65 -4.92 -5.72
N SER A 64 7.02 -3.70 -5.35
CA SER A 64 6.85 -2.51 -6.20
C SER A 64 7.64 -2.63 -7.51
N GLY A 65 8.86 -3.18 -7.46
CA GLY A 65 9.68 -3.41 -8.64
C GLY A 65 9.04 -4.40 -9.62
N VAL A 66 8.39 -5.46 -9.11
CA VAL A 66 7.65 -6.43 -9.94
C VAL A 66 6.48 -5.74 -10.64
N GLY A 67 5.69 -4.92 -9.92
CA GLY A 67 4.57 -4.20 -10.49
C GLY A 67 4.98 -3.20 -11.57
N ILE A 68 6.00 -2.39 -11.28
CA ILE A 68 6.52 -1.40 -12.23
C ILE A 68 7.09 -2.09 -13.48
N THR A 69 7.83 -3.19 -13.31
CA THR A 69 8.31 -4.00 -14.45
C THR A 69 7.15 -4.57 -15.26
N ALA A 70 6.10 -5.08 -14.60
CA ALA A 70 4.90 -5.57 -15.27
C ALA A 70 4.19 -4.46 -16.07
N LEU A 71 4.10 -3.25 -15.51
CA LEU A 71 3.54 -2.07 -16.20
C LEU A 71 4.38 -1.72 -17.45
N ILE A 72 5.70 -1.68 -17.30
CA ILE A 72 6.63 -1.40 -18.42
C ILE A 72 6.46 -2.43 -19.53
N ASN A 73 6.30 -3.70 -19.18
CA ASN A 73 6.12 -4.79 -20.13
C ASN A 73 4.68 -4.94 -20.67
N GLY A 74 3.72 -4.14 -20.17
CA GLY A 74 2.31 -4.20 -20.61
C GLY A 74 1.57 -5.44 -20.10
N THR A 75 2.04 -6.07 -19.00
CA THR A 75 1.42 -7.25 -18.39
C THR A 75 0.57 -6.93 -17.16
N CYS A 76 0.37 -5.64 -16.86
CA CYS A 76 -0.65 -5.13 -15.96
C CYS A 76 -1.10 -3.74 -16.44
N ASP A 77 -2.29 -3.33 -15.98
CA ASP A 77 -2.89 -2.05 -16.30
C ASP A 77 -2.51 -0.98 -15.26
N ILE A 78 -2.40 -1.40 -13.99
CA ILE A 78 -2.03 -0.54 -12.87
C ILE A 78 -0.91 -1.22 -12.07
N ALA A 79 0.19 -0.51 -11.85
CA ALA A 79 1.20 -0.92 -10.89
C ALA A 79 0.99 -0.24 -9.54
N THR A 80 0.94 -1.01 -8.44
CA THR A 80 0.98 -0.46 -7.08
C THR A 80 2.40 -0.36 -6.59
N SER A 81 2.77 0.75 -5.92
CA SER A 81 4.12 0.96 -5.42
C SER A 81 4.13 1.64 -4.06
N SER A 82 5.00 1.18 -3.18
CA SER A 82 5.26 1.76 -1.87
C SER A 82 6.56 2.58 -1.84
N ARG A 83 7.01 3.03 -3.00
CA ARG A 83 8.06 4.02 -3.23
C ARG A 83 7.79 4.79 -4.52
N PRO A 84 8.40 5.95 -4.73
CA PRO A 84 8.40 6.58 -6.04
C PRO A 84 9.01 5.64 -7.12
N ILE A 85 8.60 5.83 -8.37
CA ILE A 85 9.23 5.17 -9.50
C ILE A 85 10.66 5.67 -9.67
N GLU A 86 11.61 4.76 -9.92
CA GLU A 86 13.03 5.12 -10.05
C GLU A 86 13.33 5.73 -11.44
N PRO A 87 14.35 6.62 -11.56
CA PRO A 87 14.72 7.22 -12.86
C PRO A 87 15.01 6.19 -13.95
N LYS A 88 15.67 5.06 -13.61
CA LYS A 88 15.94 3.96 -14.55
C LYS A 88 14.65 3.27 -15.04
N GLU A 89 13.62 3.19 -14.19
CA GLU A 89 12.31 2.60 -14.53
C GLU A 89 11.54 3.55 -15.46
N VAL A 90 11.62 4.86 -15.20
CA VAL A 90 11.08 5.89 -16.11
C VAL A 90 11.77 5.85 -17.47
N ALA A 91 13.10 5.72 -17.50
CA ALA A 91 13.87 5.58 -18.74
C ALA A 91 13.44 4.32 -19.52
N ALA A 92 13.29 3.18 -18.82
CA ALA A 92 12.80 1.94 -19.42
C ALA A 92 11.36 2.05 -19.95
N ALA A 93 10.48 2.81 -19.29
CA ALA A 93 9.14 3.08 -19.81
C ALA A 93 9.16 3.96 -21.07
N ARG A 94 10.03 4.98 -21.10
CA ARG A 94 10.22 5.84 -22.28
C ARG A 94 10.73 5.06 -23.49
N SER A 95 11.63 4.09 -23.31
CA SER A 95 12.09 3.20 -24.40
C SER A 95 10.96 2.30 -24.94
N ARG A 96 9.83 2.21 -24.23
CA ARG A 96 8.60 1.54 -24.65
C ARG A 96 7.51 2.53 -25.09
N ASN A 97 7.88 3.77 -25.44
CA ASN A 97 7.03 4.83 -25.96
C ASN A 97 5.91 5.28 -25.01
N PHE A 98 6.13 5.30 -23.70
CA PHE A 98 5.21 5.91 -22.75
C PHE A 98 5.90 6.54 -21.55
N VAL A 99 5.21 7.46 -20.89
CA VAL A 99 5.60 8.05 -19.62
C VAL A 99 4.64 7.54 -18.53
N PRO A 100 5.13 6.92 -17.47
CA PRO A 100 4.28 6.47 -16.38
C PRO A 100 3.53 7.66 -15.75
N LYS A 101 2.22 7.53 -15.56
CA LYS A 101 1.42 8.50 -14.83
C LYS A 101 1.33 8.06 -13.37
N GLU A 102 1.71 8.96 -12.47
CA GLU A 102 1.71 8.74 -11.03
C GLU A 102 0.42 9.22 -10.38
N PHE A 103 -0.08 8.43 -9.44
CA PHE A 103 -1.22 8.75 -8.57
C PHE A 103 -0.84 8.43 -7.13
N PRO A 104 -0.55 9.44 -6.28
CA PRO A 104 -0.49 9.24 -4.84
C PRO A 104 -1.90 8.86 -4.33
N VAL A 105 -2.03 7.74 -3.62
CA VAL A 105 -3.34 7.18 -3.27
C VAL A 105 -3.57 7.00 -1.77
N ALA A 106 -2.49 6.95 -0.97
CA ALA A 106 -2.55 6.84 0.48
C ALA A 106 -1.22 7.27 1.11
N ILE A 107 -1.19 7.45 2.42
CA ILE A 107 0.03 7.68 3.20
C ILE A 107 0.25 6.48 4.13
N ASP A 108 1.48 6.02 4.21
CA ASP A 108 1.91 4.91 5.05
C ASP A 108 2.97 5.36 6.06
N GLY A 109 2.90 4.84 7.29
CA GLY A 109 3.99 4.87 8.24
C GLY A 109 4.65 3.50 8.26
N ILE A 110 5.98 3.45 8.12
CA ILE A 110 6.70 2.19 8.31
C ILE A 110 6.91 1.97 9.80
N ALA A 111 6.15 1.06 10.36
CA ALA A 111 6.28 0.65 11.74
C ALA A 111 7.50 -0.25 11.92
N VAL A 112 8.38 0.11 12.87
CA VAL A 112 9.42 -0.77 13.37
C VAL A 112 8.80 -1.64 14.44
N VAL A 113 8.90 -2.95 14.29
CA VAL A 113 8.22 -3.94 15.14
C VAL A 113 9.21 -4.91 15.77
N VAL A 114 8.90 -5.30 16.99
CA VAL A 114 9.64 -6.34 17.74
C VAL A 114 8.67 -7.34 18.39
N HIS A 115 9.17 -8.43 18.90
CA HIS A 115 8.36 -9.37 19.66
C HIS A 115 7.73 -8.67 20.89
N PRO A 116 6.49 -9.00 21.29
CA PRO A 116 5.81 -8.33 22.42
C PRO A 116 6.58 -8.36 23.73
N SER A 117 7.33 -9.43 24.01
CA SER A 117 8.14 -9.57 25.24
C SER A 117 9.49 -8.83 25.18
N ASN A 118 9.88 -8.24 24.05
CA ASN A 118 11.12 -7.46 23.98
C ASN A 118 10.99 -6.21 24.85
N PRO A 119 11.90 -5.93 25.82
CA PRO A 119 11.75 -4.83 26.76
C PRO A 119 12.06 -3.45 26.19
N ILE A 120 12.60 -3.35 24.96
CA ILE A 120 12.90 -2.05 24.32
C ILE A 120 11.64 -1.17 24.24
N LYS A 121 11.73 0.10 24.58
CA LYS A 121 10.58 1.02 24.62
C LYS A 121 10.47 1.87 23.37
N SER A 122 11.59 2.28 22.78
CA SER A 122 11.67 3.14 21.60
C SER A 122 13.05 3.06 20.99
N LEU A 123 13.18 3.52 19.74
CA LEU A 123 14.46 3.67 19.05
C LEU A 123 14.55 5.06 18.39
N THR A 124 15.76 5.53 18.14
CA THR A 124 15.98 6.63 17.20
C THR A 124 16.13 6.09 15.79
N VAL A 125 15.91 6.93 14.75
CA VAL A 125 16.19 6.57 13.35
C VAL A 125 17.64 6.09 13.19
N ASP A 126 18.59 6.74 13.87
CA ASP A 126 20.01 6.34 13.83
C ASP A 126 20.23 4.96 14.43
N GLN A 127 19.59 4.63 15.57
CA GLN A 127 19.68 3.30 16.16
C GLN A 127 19.07 2.22 15.23
N VAL A 128 17.94 2.54 14.59
CA VAL A 128 17.35 1.64 13.59
C VAL A 128 18.33 1.42 12.43
N ARG A 129 18.94 2.49 11.91
CA ARG A 129 19.98 2.39 10.88
C ARG A 129 21.15 1.53 11.33
N ASP A 130 21.66 1.77 12.54
CA ASP A 130 22.83 1.06 13.06
C ASP A 130 22.54 -0.44 13.30
N ILE A 131 21.31 -0.81 13.66
CA ILE A 131 20.86 -2.21 13.70
C ILE A 131 20.90 -2.82 12.30
N TYR A 132 20.27 -2.19 11.32
CA TYR A 132 20.16 -2.75 9.96
C TYR A 132 21.42 -2.67 9.13
N THR A 133 22.40 -1.87 9.56
CA THR A 133 23.76 -1.84 8.97
C THR A 133 24.76 -2.72 9.72
N GLY A 134 24.36 -3.35 10.83
CA GLY A 134 25.19 -4.28 11.60
C GLY A 134 26.13 -3.63 12.62
N LYS A 135 26.04 -2.34 12.89
CA LYS A 135 26.81 -1.69 13.97
C LYS A 135 26.27 -2.06 15.35
N ILE A 136 24.97 -2.25 15.47
CA ILE A 136 24.30 -2.74 16.68
C ILE A 136 23.76 -4.13 16.38
N THR A 137 24.29 -5.14 17.10
CA THR A 137 23.97 -6.56 16.86
C THR A 137 23.38 -7.27 18.07
N ASN A 138 23.38 -6.59 19.21
CA ASN A 138 22.83 -7.11 20.45
C ASN A 138 22.00 -6.05 21.17
N TRP A 139 20.87 -6.45 21.72
CA TRP A 139 19.96 -5.58 22.45
C TRP A 139 20.59 -4.95 23.69
N SER A 140 21.63 -5.59 24.28
CA SER A 140 22.38 -5.02 25.42
C SER A 140 23.09 -3.71 25.07
N GLN A 141 23.48 -3.51 23.82
CA GLN A 141 24.07 -2.24 23.33
C GLN A 141 23.05 -1.07 23.40
N LEU A 142 21.77 -1.41 23.53
CA LEU A 142 20.67 -0.46 23.71
C LEU A 142 20.11 -0.46 25.14
N GLY A 143 20.85 -1.06 26.09
CA GLY A 143 20.50 -1.05 27.50
C GLY A 143 19.43 -2.05 27.93
N VAL A 144 19.07 -3.03 27.09
CA VAL A 144 18.04 -4.04 27.40
C VAL A 144 18.56 -5.46 27.24
N LYS A 145 18.09 -6.36 28.11
CA LYS A 145 18.47 -7.78 28.10
C LYS A 145 17.48 -8.57 27.20
N ALA A 146 17.77 -8.65 25.91
CA ALA A 146 16.97 -9.43 24.95
C ALA A 146 17.85 -10.23 23.96
N GLY A 147 19.16 -10.37 24.24
CA GLY A 147 20.08 -11.19 23.46
C GLY A 147 20.49 -10.57 22.12
N ARG A 148 20.86 -11.44 21.16
CA ARG A 148 21.25 -11.04 19.81
C ARG A 148 20.05 -10.46 19.06
N ILE A 149 20.32 -9.44 18.22
CA ILE A 149 19.33 -8.86 17.31
C ILE A 149 19.26 -9.69 16.03
N VAL A 150 18.07 -10.19 15.72
CA VAL A 150 17.74 -10.83 14.44
C VAL A 150 17.04 -9.80 13.55
N ALA A 151 17.78 -9.20 12.63
CA ALA A 151 17.22 -8.24 11.70
C ALA A 151 16.44 -8.94 10.58
N VAL A 152 15.18 -8.58 10.41
CA VAL A 152 14.28 -9.17 9.43
C VAL A 152 13.80 -8.07 8.47
N GLY A 153 13.88 -8.30 7.18
CA GLY A 153 13.48 -7.33 6.16
C GLY A 153 12.90 -7.99 4.92
N ARG A 154 12.59 -7.17 3.92
CA ARG A 154 12.09 -7.62 2.63
C ARG A 154 13.25 -7.91 1.66
N ASP A 155 12.93 -8.61 0.58
CA ASP A 155 13.80 -8.78 -0.56
C ASP A 155 13.95 -7.50 -1.42
N THR A 156 14.84 -7.53 -2.40
CA THR A 156 15.18 -6.38 -3.25
C THR A 156 14.09 -5.95 -4.22
N SER A 157 13.07 -6.80 -4.48
CA SER A 157 11.90 -6.45 -5.30
C SER A 157 10.94 -5.50 -4.57
N SER A 158 11.03 -5.46 -3.24
CA SER A 158 10.16 -4.69 -2.37
C SER A 158 10.45 -3.19 -2.44
N GLY A 159 9.40 -2.39 -2.69
CA GLY A 159 9.50 -0.94 -2.53
C GLY A 159 9.77 -0.51 -1.09
N THR A 160 9.33 -1.29 -0.10
CA THR A 160 9.61 -1.01 1.31
C THR A 160 11.09 -1.24 1.64
N TYR A 161 11.70 -2.28 1.08
CA TYR A 161 13.16 -2.49 1.19
C TYR A 161 13.93 -1.29 0.63
N LYS A 162 13.58 -0.85 -0.59
CA LYS A 162 14.25 0.28 -1.25
C LYS A 162 14.05 1.59 -0.49
N PHE A 163 12.81 1.92 -0.15
CA PHE A 163 12.52 3.13 0.63
C PHE A 163 13.29 3.13 1.96
N PHE A 164 13.27 2.01 2.70
CA PHE A 164 13.97 1.92 3.97
C PHE A 164 15.49 2.06 3.82
N GLN A 165 16.07 1.49 2.75
CA GLN A 165 17.47 1.65 2.43
C GLN A 165 17.84 3.12 2.16
N GLU A 166 17.04 3.82 1.38
CA GLU A 166 17.33 5.21 0.98
C GLU A 166 17.06 6.20 2.11
N ASP A 167 15.90 6.11 2.75
CA ASP A 167 15.45 7.10 3.72
C ASP A 167 15.95 6.83 5.14
N VAL A 168 16.01 5.57 5.58
CA VAL A 168 16.43 5.20 6.94
C VAL A 168 17.92 4.88 7.00
N LEU A 169 18.41 4.02 6.09
CA LEU A 169 19.82 3.64 6.06
C LEU A 169 20.70 4.67 5.33
N LYS A 170 20.11 5.70 4.72
CA LYS A 170 20.83 6.74 3.96
C LYS A 170 21.70 6.16 2.84
N GLY A 171 21.16 5.18 2.13
CA GLY A 171 21.81 4.49 1.03
C GLY A 171 22.81 3.39 1.45
N ALA A 172 23.06 3.20 2.76
CA ALA A 172 23.96 2.16 3.24
C ALA A 172 23.42 0.76 2.91
N LYS A 173 24.34 -0.20 2.79
CA LYS A 173 23.96 -1.60 2.59
C LYS A 173 23.40 -2.20 3.87
N TYR A 174 22.40 -3.06 3.72
CA TYR A 174 21.94 -3.89 4.82
C TYR A 174 23.04 -4.85 5.29
N ARG A 175 23.01 -5.19 6.57
CA ARG A 175 23.86 -6.25 7.15
C ARG A 175 23.66 -7.57 6.40
N ALA A 176 24.75 -8.32 6.21
CA ALA A 176 24.75 -9.54 5.39
C ALA A 176 23.89 -10.67 5.98
N ASP A 177 23.73 -10.68 7.31
CA ASP A 177 22.94 -11.68 8.04
C ASP A 177 21.47 -11.25 8.28
N MET A 178 20.97 -10.20 7.59
CA MET A 178 19.56 -9.86 7.60
C MET A 178 18.75 -10.98 6.94
N ILE A 179 17.71 -11.45 7.63
CA ILE A 179 16.77 -12.42 7.07
C ILE A 179 15.88 -11.68 6.07
N SER A 180 16.05 -12.04 4.78
CA SER A 180 15.27 -11.46 3.67
C SER A 180 14.02 -12.31 3.40
N LEU A 181 12.84 -11.70 3.48
CA LEU A 181 11.56 -12.38 3.36
C LEU A 181 10.73 -11.85 2.17
N PRO A 182 9.94 -12.71 1.51
CA PRO A 182 9.21 -12.35 0.29
C PRO A 182 7.98 -11.50 0.53
N SER A 183 7.46 -11.42 1.77
CA SER A 183 6.21 -10.68 2.05
C SER A 183 6.25 -9.96 3.39
N THR A 184 5.42 -8.92 3.50
CA THR A 184 5.22 -8.16 4.74
C THR A 184 4.61 -9.04 5.84
N ASN A 185 3.72 -9.95 5.46
CA ASN A 185 3.12 -10.92 6.37
C ASN A 185 4.19 -11.86 6.97
N ALA A 186 5.13 -12.33 6.15
CA ALA A 186 6.23 -13.18 6.62
C ALA A 186 7.10 -12.46 7.65
N ILE A 187 7.40 -11.15 7.47
CA ILE A 187 8.13 -10.36 8.47
C ILE A 187 7.36 -10.32 9.79
N ALA A 188 6.07 -9.95 9.77
CA ALA A 188 5.26 -9.86 10.97
C ALA A 188 5.17 -11.20 11.70
N THR A 189 5.03 -12.30 10.97
CA THR A 189 5.01 -13.66 11.51
C THR A 189 6.35 -14.02 12.18
N THR A 190 7.47 -13.79 11.50
CA THR A 190 8.81 -14.08 12.05
C THR A 190 9.06 -13.28 13.32
N VAL A 191 8.75 -11.97 13.31
CA VAL A 191 8.90 -11.12 14.51
C VAL A 191 8.01 -11.59 15.67
N SER A 192 6.83 -12.12 15.36
CA SER A 192 5.92 -12.64 16.39
C SER A 192 6.40 -13.93 17.05
N GLN A 193 7.36 -14.62 16.46
CA GLN A 193 7.87 -15.92 16.92
C GLN A 193 9.27 -15.85 17.52
N ASP A 194 10.05 -14.81 17.20
CA ASP A 194 11.43 -14.65 17.66
C ASP A 194 11.57 -13.43 18.59
N LYS A 195 11.94 -13.68 19.86
CA LYS A 195 12.11 -12.63 20.89
C LYS A 195 13.26 -11.66 20.60
N GLY A 196 14.25 -12.05 19.81
CA GLY A 196 15.38 -11.23 19.38
C GLY A 196 15.09 -10.44 18.10
N ALA A 197 14.00 -10.76 17.39
CA ALA A 197 13.72 -10.20 16.08
C ALA A 197 13.30 -8.72 16.13
N ILE A 198 13.73 -8.00 15.09
CA ILE A 198 13.25 -6.67 14.72
C ILE A 198 12.89 -6.68 13.24
N GLY A 199 11.73 -6.11 12.90
CA GLY A 199 11.24 -5.99 11.52
C GLY A 199 10.73 -4.58 11.22
N TYR A 200 10.50 -4.28 9.93
CA TYR A 200 9.83 -3.08 9.49
C TYR A 200 8.69 -3.44 8.52
N ILE A 201 7.50 -2.93 8.80
CA ILE A 201 6.27 -3.25 8.05
C ILE A 201 5.41 -1.99 7.89
N GLY A 202 4.54 -1.96 6.88
CA GLY A 202 3.55 -0.89 6.75
C GLY A 202 2.57 -0.88 7.92
N ILE A 203 2.08 0.31 8.29
CA ILE A 203 1.23 0.50 9.48
C ILE A 203 -0.05 -0.34 9.46
N ALA A 204 -0.62 -0.60 8.30
CA ALA A 204 -1.81 -1.44 8.17
C ALA A 204 -1.55 -2.89 8.64
N TYR A 205 -0.39 -3.45 8.29
CA TYR A 205 0.03 -4.76 8.79
C TYR A 205 0.33 -4.71 10.30
N ALA A 206 0.97 -3.66 10.78
CA ALA A 206 1.22 -3.51 12.22
C ALA A 206 -0.09 -3.49 13.01
N LYS A 207 -1.13 -2.82 12.51
CA LYS A 207 -2.47 -2.83 13.11
C LYS A 207 -3.11 -4.22 13.08
N SER A 208 -3.01 -4.95 11.96
CA SER A 208 -3.57 -6.32 11.85
C SER A 208 -2.84 -7.35 12.73
N PHE A 209 -1.56 -7.10 13.05
CA PHE A 209 -0.75 -7.93 13.94
C PHE A 209 -0.61 -7.36 15.36
N ALA A 210 -1.42 -6.38 15.77
CA ALA A 210 -1.27 -5.63 17.04
C ALA A 210 -1.17 -6.50 18.31
N LYS A 211 -1.78 -7.70 18.30
CA LYS A 211 -1.68 -8.67 19.41
C LYS A 211 -0.45 -9.56 19.34
N LYS A 212 0.28 -9.57 18.22
CA LYS A 212 1.38 -10.50 17.93
C LYS A 212 2.74 -9.81 17.83
N VAL A 213 2.76 -8.50 17.56
CA VAL A 213 3.99 -7.70 17.51
C VAL A 213 3.85 -6.43 18.33
N LYS A 214 4.96 -5.92 18.84
CA LYS A 214 5.03 -4.61 19.50
C LYS A 214 5.58 -3.58 18.53
N VAL A 215 4.80 -2.53 18.26
CA VAL A 215 5.22 -1.36 17.48
C VAL A 215 6.04 -0.43 18.37
N LEU A 216 7.21 -0.04 17.90
CA LEU A 216 8.08 0.89 18.61
C LEU A 216 7.83 2.33 18.18
N PRO A 217 7.67 3.26 19.13
CA PRO A 217 7.83 4.69 18.87
C PRO A 217 9.23 4.99 18.36
N ILE A 218 9.35 5.87 17.35
CA ILE A 218 10.62 6.25 16.73
C ILE A 218 10.88 7.74 16.93
N SER A 219 12.09 8.08 17.33
CA SER A 219 12.58 9.45 17.46
C SER A 219 13.42 9.86 16.25
N PHE A 220 13.37 11.13 15.86
CA PHE A 220 14.27 11.69 14.84
C PHE A 220 15.75 11.67 15.25
N GLY A 221 16.06 11.57 16.54
CA GLY A 221 17.43 11.55 17.06
C GLY A 221 17.48 11.65 18.57
N LYS A 222 18.72 11.63 19.12
CA LYS A 222 18.94 11.74 20.57
C LYS A 222 18.35 13.02 21.14
N GLY A 223 17.64 12.93 22.25
CA GLY A 223 16.99 14.06 22.92
C GLY A 223 15.70 14.56 22.29
N LYS A 224 15.26 13.98 21.15
CA LYS A 224 13.96 14.27 20.55
C LYS A 224 12.91 13.26 21.06
N PRO A 225 11.62 13.65 21.16
CA PRO A 225 10.57 12.73 21.57
C PRO A 225 10.43 11.57 20.59
N ALA A 226 10.17 10.38 21.13
CA ALA A 226 9.83 9.23 20.32
C ALA A 226 8.33 9.27 19.98
N ILE A 227 8.01 9.19 18.69
CA ILE A 227 6.66 9.35 18.16
C ILE A 227 6.12 7.96 17.76
N TYR A 228 4.93 7.64 18.25
CA TYR A 228 4.19 6.46 17.81
C TYR A 228 3.57 6.71 16.42
N PRO A 229 3.56 5.73 15.50
CA PRO A 229 2.99 5.88 14.16
C PRO A 229 1.46 5.94 14.16
N SER A 230 0.88 6.94 14.85
CA SER A 230 -0.55 7.23 14.78
C SER A 230 -0.91 7.88 13.44
N ASP A 231 -2.20 7.80 13.05
CA ASP A 231 -2.67 8.39 11.81
C ASP A 231 -2.36 9.89 11.70
N ASN A 232 -2.51 10.63 12.82
CA ASN A 232 -2.16 12.06 12.88
C ASN A 232 -0.66 12.29 12.71
N ALA A 233 0.18 11.52 13.41
CA ALA A 233 1.62 11.66 13.33
C ALA A 233 2.17 11.33 11.93
N ILE A 234 1.56 10.33 11.26
CA ILE A 234 1.89 9.95 9.89
C ILE A 234 1.44 11.05 8.92
N ARG A 235 0.20 11.53 9.03
CA ARG A 235 -0.36 12.59 8.18
C ARG A 235 0.43 13.89 8.28
N SER A 236 0.77 14.32 9.49
CA SER A 236 1.52 15.55 9.76
C SER A 236 3.03 15.41 9.55
N ARG A 237 3.52 14.24 9.16
CA ARG A 237 4.95 13.95 9.00
C ARG A 237 5.77 14.09 10.31
N GLN A 238 5.10 14.06 11.44
CA GLN A 238 5.76 13.99 12.75
C GLN A 238 6.36 12.62 13.03
N TYR A 239 5.79 11.54 12.44
CA TYR A 239 6.42 10.24 12.50
C TYR A 239 7.56 10.16 11.48
N PRO A 240 8.80 9.81 11.89
CA PRO A 240 10.00 9.95 11.05
C PRO A 240 9.99 9.11 9.77
N ILE A 241 9.32 7.93 9.79
CA ILE A 241 9.38 6.97 8.69
C ILE A 241 8.01 6.92 8.01
N SER A 242 7.63 8.04 7.36
CA SER A 242 6.36 8.19 6.63
C SER A 242 6.60 8.36 5.13
N ARG A 243 5.72 7.77 4.32
CA ARG A 243 5.81 7.82 2.85
C ARG A 243 4.45 7.84 2.17
N SER A 244 4.41 8.25 0.92
CA SER A 244 3.26 8.07 0.05
C SER A 244 3.22 6.65 -0.54
N LEU A 245 2.02 6.17 -0.81
CA LEU A 245 1.74 4.98 -1.60
C LEU A 245 1.17 5.39 -2.95
N PHE A 246 1.54 4.69 -4.01
CA PHE A 246 1.29 5.11 -5.38
C PHE A 246 0.61 4.02 -6.21
N CYS A 247 -0.23 4.45 -7.14
CA CYS A 247 -0.59 3.70 -8.33
C CYS A 247 0.07 4.34 -9.56
N TYR A 248 0.51 3.53 -10.51
CA TYR A 248 1.08 3.96 -11.78
C TYR A 248 0.34 3.34 -12.95
N THR A 249 0.17 4.10 -14.04
CA THR A 249 -0.41 3.65 -15.31
C THR A 249 0.50 3.99 -16.49
N ARG A 250 0.23 3.38 -17.65
CA ARG A 250 0.92 3.69 -18.91
C ARG A 250 0.34 4.97 -19.52
N GLY A 251 0.81 6.13 -19.03
CA GLY A 251 0.22 7.43 -19.39
C GLY A 251 -1.13 7.67 -18.71
N ASN A 252 -1.96 8.55 -19.30
CA ASN A 252 -3.28 8.83 -18.75
C ASN A 252 -4.20 7.61 -18.87
N PRO A 253 -4.82 7.16 -17.77
CA PRO A 253 -5.70 5.99 -17.79
C PRO A 253 -7.00 6.30 -18.56
N THR A 254 -7.54 5.27 -19.21
CA THR A 254 -8.81 5.29 -19.92
C THR A 254 -9.69 4.12 -19.49
N GLY A 255 -10.95 4.10 -19.89
CA GLY A 255 -11.85 2.96 -19.67
C GLY A 255 -11.93 2.51 -18.21
N LEU A 256 -11.82 1.19 -17.99
CA LEU A 256 -11.93 0.57 -16.66
C LEU A 256 -10.82 1.02 -15.70
N ALA A 257 -9.58 1.20 -16.19
CA ALA A 257 -8.47 1.67 -15.35
C ALA A 257 -8.71 3.09 -14.83
N LYS A 258 -9.26 3.98 -15.67
CA LYS A 258 -9.66 5.33 -15.25
C LYS A 258 -10.77 5.28 -14.22
N ALA A 259 -11.83 4.54 -14.48
CA ALA A 259 -12.97 4.43 -13.58
C ALA A 259 -12.55 3.85 -12.20
N PHE A 260 -11.66 2.87 -12.19
CA PHE A 260 -11.12 2.31 -10.95
C PHE A 260 -10.28 3.34 -10.19
N LEU A 261 -9.40 4.09 -10.84
CA LEU A 261 -8.60 5.13 -10.18
C LEU A 261 -9.45 6.31 -9.70
N ASP A 262 -10.47 6.71 -10.45
CA ASP A 262 -11.45 7.70 -10.00
C ASP A 262 -12.15 7.23 -8.72
N PHE A 263 -12.55 5.94 -8.63
CA PHE A 263 -13.09 5.35 -7.42
C PHE A 263 -12.06 5.35 -6.28
N VAL A 264 -10.81 4.94 -6.51
CA VAL A 264 -9.74 4.95 -5.50
C VAL A 264 -9.57 6.34 -4.89
N MET A 265 -9.68 7.40 -5.72
CA MET A 265 -9.52 8.79 -5.31
C MET A 265 -10.80 9.41 -4.75
N SER A 266 -11.94 8.73 -4.83
CA SER A 266 -13.23 9.18 -4.30
C SER A 266 -13.28 9.10 -2.76
N PRO A 267 -14.22 9.78 -2.11
CA PRO A 267 -14.42 9.67 -0.67
C PRO A 267 -14.60 8.21 -0.19
N GLU A 268 -15.24 7.38 -0.99
CA GLU A 268 -15.45 5.97 -0.68
C GLU A 268 -14.17 5.14 -0.80
N GLY A 269 -13.42 5.29 -1.89
CA GLY A 269 -12.10 4.65 -2.02
C GLY A 269 -11.14 5.06 -0.91
N GLN A 270 -11.21 6.32 -0.47
CA GLN A 270 -10.44 6.84 0.66
C GLN A 270 -10.96 6.36 2.03
N ALA A 271 -12.25 6.05 2.15
CA ALA A 271 -12.77 5.33 3.33
C ALA A 271 -12.19 3.90 3.41
N GLY A 272 -12.02 3.23 2.26
CA GLY A 272 -11.31 1.95 2.16
C GLY A 272 -9.86 2.02 2.67
N VAL A 273 -9.15 3.14 2.41
CA VAL A 273 -7.80 3.37 2.95
C VAL A 273 -7.82 3.35 4.47
N ARG A 274 -8.76 4.05 5.12
CA ARG A 274 -8.92 4.04 6.59
C ARG A 274 -9.28 2.65 7.12
N LYS A 275 -10.21 1.97 6.44
CA LYS A 275 -10.69 0.63 6.83
C LYS A 275 -9.55 -0.38 6.89
N VAL A 276 -8.64 -0.33 5.93
CA VAL A 276 -7.45 -1.21 5.89
C VAL A 276 -6.38 -0.78 6.90
N GLY A 277 -6.38 0.47 7.35
CA GLY A 277 -5.46 0.98 8.37
C GLY A 277 -4.35 1.88 7.87
N TYR A 278 -4.40 2.32 6.61
CA TYR A 278 -3.55 3.39 6.07
C TYR A 278 -4.18 4.77 6.30
N VAL A 279 -3.42 5.82 6.02
CA VAL A 279 -3.86 7.21 6.16
C VAL A 279 -4.32 7.74 4.80
N PRO A 280 -5.57 8.22 4.67
CA PRO A 280 -6.04 8.82 3.44
C PRO A 280 -5.28 10.09 3.07
N ILE A 281 -5.24 10.39 1.77
CA ILE A 281 -4.63 11.62 1.24
C ILE A 281 -5.56 12.84 1.33
N LYS A 282 -6.86 12.60 1.53
CA LYS A 282 -7.91 13.63 1.68
C LYS A 282 -8.71 13.38 2.96
#